data_4dfea1c9d3f1cc75893b386ead60789d
#
_entry.id   4dfea1c9d3f1cc75893b386ead60789d
#
_cell.length_a   1.000
_cell.length_b   1.000
_cell.length_c   1.000
_cell.angle_alpha   90.00
_cell.angle_beta   90.00
_cell.angle_gamma   90.00
#
_symmetry.space_group_name_H-M   'P 1'
#
loop_
_entity.id
_entity.type
_entity.pdbx_description
1 polymer ?
#
loop_
_entity_poly.entity_id
_entity_poly.type
_entity_poly.pdbx_seq_one_letter_code
_entity_poly.pdbx_strand_id
1 'polypeptide(L)'
;MLKKKIDLHKDSIRKLFFYYFIPLAFSMISLSTYSMIDGMFVGKKLGKEAIAAVNIAWPIFPGLIAYELLFGFGAASIVGYFLGQNKTHRARLVFSSVFYFVAISAFVLSMALLPFSETIARLFGSNDALLSMSKRYIEIILMGAVFMVLHPLADVFVVNDKRPILAMVAMLIGSLANIFFNYLFIFVLEVGVQGSAIATVIGHAIGVLVLMQHFWFKKGQLYFIKRFSLSSVISSAKSGVPQSTAEFSASIMILLFNTAIMHTAGERFVSMYGIVMYNAIIFFTTLFAISQGIQPIASFSYGARNLERVKEVFVFGLKAAFCIGIVFYGAYYFLDEFLIKLYLQPNEQDPLFMQETKKAMNIYYVGYVFLGMTLLCAVFFQSIQRTKSSFIITLSHTLGFIVILLPILSHFYGINGVWVTYPIAQFLAFLIALGVTYYEIKKGVFTTYKEKNPIALKT
;
A
#
# COMPACT_ATOMS: atom_id res chain seq x y z
N MET A 1 13.70 17.18 -20.58
CA MET A 1 12.30 16.78 -20.89
C MET A 1 11.25 17.14 -19.80
N LEU A 2 11.54 18.04 -18.85
CA LEU A 2 10.76 18.22 -17.58
C LEU A 2 9.87 19.49 -17.55
N LYS A 3 9.52 20.13 -18.66
CA LYS A 3 8.86 21.45 -18.67
C LYS A 3 7.41 21.51 -19.20
N LYS A 4 6.77 20.40 -19.57
CA LYS A 4 5.35 20.52 -19.99
C LYS A 4 4.46 20.31 -18.76
N LYS A 5 3.94 21.42 -18.16
CA LYS A 5 2.91 21.35 -17.11
C LYS A 5 1.74 20.54 -17.62
N ILE A 6 1.39 19.46 -16.93
CA ILE A 6 0.15 18.73 -17.24
C ILE A 6 -1.07 19.56 -16.88
N ASP A 7 -2.10 19.43 -17.67
CA ASP A 7 -3.41 20.04 -17.43
C ASP A 7 -4.45 18.95 -17.19
N LEU A 8 -4.89 18.82 -15.94
CA LEU A 8 -5.92 17.84 -15.55
C LEU A 8 -7.28 18.10 -16.22
N HIS A 9 -7.54 19.31 -16.74
CA HIS A 9 -8.77 19.62 -17.46
C HIS A 9 -8.71 19.21 -18.94
N LYS A 10 -7.56 19.35 -19.61
CA LYS A 10 -7.44 19.30 -21.07
C LYS A 10 -6.67 18.10 -21.62
N ASP A 11 -5.64 17.64 -20.88
CA ASP A 11 -4.81 16.53 -21.35
C ASP A 11 -5.61 15.23 -21.43
N SER A 12 -5.33 14.35 -22.41
CA SER A 12 -6.01 13.07 -22.56
C SER A 12 -5.79 12.17 -21.33
N ILE A 13 -6.78 11.36 -20.99
CA ILE A 13 -6.72 10.44 -19.85
C ILE A 13 -5.52 9.49 -19.97
N ARG A 14 -5.25 8.98 -21.18
CA ARG A 14 -4.09 8.12 -21.44
C ARG A 14 -2.77 8.81 -21.05
N LYS A 15 -2.57 10.07 -21.43
CA LYS A 15 -1.36 10.85 -21.10
C LYS A 15 -1.24 11.06 -19.59
N LEU A 16 -2.35 11.44 -18.94
CA LEU A 16 -2.39 11.66 -17.50
C LEU A 16 -2.14 10.35 -16.74
N PHE A 17 -2.77 9.26 -17.17
CA PHE A 17 -2.58 7.95 -16.54
C PHE A 17 -1.10 7.57 -16.52
N PHE A 18 -0.41 7.56 -17.66
CA PHE A 18 1.00 7.20 -17.71
C PHE A 18 1.91 8.19 -16.96
N TYR A 19 1.54 9.46 -16.91
CA TYR A 19 2.26 10.48 -16.14
C TYR A 19 2.25 10.18 -14.63
N TYR A 20 1.14 9.65 -14.09
CA TYR A 20 1.04 9.26 -12.69
C TYR A 20 1.50 7.81 -12.45
N PHE A 21 1.04 6.89 -13.27
CA PHE A 21 1.28 5.46 -13.10
C PHE A 21 2.78 5.09 -13.14
N ILE A 22 3.52 5.57 -14.14
CA ILE A 22 4.92 5.19 -14.30
C ILE A 22 5.77 5.59 -13.08
N PRO A 23 5.76 6.84 -12.60
CA PRO A 23 6.51 7.20 -11.40
C PRO A 23 6.07 6.42 -10.16
N LEU A 24 4.76 6.19 -9.96
CA LEU A 24 4.24 5.44 -8.82
C LEU A 24 4.66 3.97 -8.88
N ALA A 25 4.61 3.33 -10.04
CA ALA A 25 5.09 1.95 -10.20
C ALA A 25 6.59 1.83 -9.87
N PHE A 26 7.42 2.77 -10.35
CA PHE A 26 8.84 2.82 -9.98
C PHE A 26 9.06 3.04 -8.48
N SER A 27 8.26 3.89 -7.83
CA SER A 27 8.32 4.09 -6.38
C SER A 27 8.04 2.79 -5.63
N MET A 28 6.99 2.05 -6.04
CA MET A 28 6.59 0.80 -5.41
C MET A 28 7.65 -0.31 -5.60
N ILE A 29 8.21 -0.42 -6.80
CA ILE A 29 9.30 -1.37 -7.07
C ILE A 29 10.53 -1.02 -6.22
N SER A 30 10.88 0.25 -6.10
CA SER A 30 11.98 0.72 -5.26
C SER A 30 11.79 0.35 -3.79
N LEU A 31 10.57 0.55 -3.27
CA LEU A 31 10.17 0.19 -1.91
C LEU A 31 10.37 -1.31 -1.65
N SER A 32 9.88 -2.15 -2.57
CA SER A 32 10.04 -3.62 -2.46
C SER A 32 11.50 -4.04 -2.55
N THR A 33 12.28 -3.41 -3.43
CA THR A 33 13.69 -3.75 -3.66
C THR A 33 14.56 -3.43 -2.44
N TYR A 34 14.43 -2.23 -1.85
CA TYR A 34 15.26 -1.91 -0.70
C TYR A 34 14.92 -2.78 0.52
N SER A 35 13.65 -3.11 0.73
CA SER A 35 13.23 -3.99 1.82
C SER A 35 13.83 -5.40 1.68
N MET A 36 13.95 -5.89 0.44
CA MET A 36 14.60 -7.18 0.16
C MET A 36 16.10 -7.11 0.43
N ILE A 37 16.78 -6.03 0.01
CA ILE A 37 18.21 -5.82 0.25
C ILE A 37 18.52 -5.70 1.75
N ASP A 38 17.66 -5.01 2.50
CA ASP A 38 17.77 -4.89 3.96
C ASP A 38 17.76 -6.27 4.64
N GLY A 39 16.77 -7.10 4.33
CA GLY A 39 16.71 -8.48 4.82
C GLY A 39 17.93 -9.32 4.43
N MET A 40 18.44 -9.15 3.20
CA MET A 40 19.66 -9.84 2.75
C MET A 40 20.92 -9.41 3.53
N PHE A 41 21.06 -8.12 3.84
CA PHE A 41 22.19 -7.61 4.62
C PHE A 41 22.18 -8.12 6.06
N VAL A 42 21.00 -8.04 6.70
CA VAL A 42 20.81 -8.59 8.05
C VAL A 42 21.14 -10.10 8.07
N GLY A 43 20.60 -10.87 7.12
CA GLY A 43 20.82 -12.31 7.06
C GLY A 43 22.28 -12.71 6.84
N LYS A 44 22.94 -12.08 5.87
CA LYS A 44 24.32 -12.42 5.50
C LYS A 44 25.36 -12.09 6.59
N LYS A 45 25.20 -10.96 7.28
CA LYS A 45 26.21 -10.51 8.27
C LYS A 45 25.85 -10.92 9.69
N LEU A 46 24.57 -10.87 10.08
CA LEU A 46 24.14 -11.03 11.46
C LEU A 46 23.53 -12.41 11.76
N GLY A 47 23.16 -13.16 10.70
CA GLY A 47 22.67 -14.52 10.84
C GLY A 47 21.17 -14.64 11.14
N LYS A 48 20.75 -15.89 11.43
CA LYS A 48 19.34 -16.28 11.55
C LYS A 48 18.61 -15.60 12.73
N GLU A 49 19.29 -15.40 13.83
CA GLU A 49 18.72 -14.78 15.04
C GLU A 49 18.33 -13.31 14.80
N ALA A 50 19.18 -12.58 14.07
CA ALA A 50 18.89 -11.19 13.70
C ALA A 50 17.70 -11.10 12.74
N ILE A 51 17.60 -12.00 11.75
CA ILE A 51 16.42 -12.09 10.88
C ILE A 51 15.16 -12.36 11.70
N ALA A 52 15.22 -13.29 12.65
CA ALA A 52 14.10 -13.61 13.52
C ALA A 52 13.68 -12.40 14.35
N ALA A 53 14.63 -11.64 14.90
CA ALA A 53 14.35 -10.42 15.66
C ALA A 53 13.66 -9.32 14.80
N VAL A 54 14.10 -9.13 13.55
CA VAL A 54 13.47 -8.21 12.60
C VAL A 54 12.05 -8.67 12.25
N ASN A 55 11.87 -9.98 12.02
CA ASN A 55 10.54 -10.54 11.71
C ASN A 55 9.55 -10.38 12.86
N ILE A 56 10.02 -10.49 14.12
CA ILE A 56 9.21 -10.22 15.32
C ILE A 56 8.73 -8.76 15.32
N ALA A 57 9.55 -7.82 14.89
CA ALA A 57 9.19 -6.40 14.83
C ALA A 57 8.29 -6.05 13.62
N TRP A 58 8.21 -6.93 12.60
CA TRP A 58 7.51 -6.67 11.34
C TRP A 58 6.07 -6.18 11.48
N PRO A 59 5.22 -6.67 12.42
CA PRO A 59 3.82 -6.23 12.55
C PRO A 59 3.63 -4.74 12.82
N ILE A 60 4.68 -4.01 13.24
CA ILE A 60 4.61 -2.56 13.42
C ILE A 60 4.44 -1.82 12.08
N PHE A 61 5.08 -2.31 11.01
CA PHE A 61 5.06 -1.64 9.71
C PHE A 61 3.65 -1.55 9.09
N PRO A 62 2.87 -2.64 8.97
CA PRO A 62 1.47 -2.55 8.55
C PRO A 62 0.64 -1.61 9.42
N GLY A 63 0.90 -1.55 10.72
CA GLY A 63 0.24 -0.60 11.63
C GLY A 63 0.52 0.86 11.26
N LEU A 64 1.78 1.21 10.98
CA LEU A 64 2.18 2.55 10.55
C LEU A 64 1.60 2.90 9.16
N ILE A 65 1.61 1.95 8.23
CA ILE A 65 1.02 2.11 6.89
C ILE A 65 -0.49 2.31 7.00
N ALA A 66 -1.20 1.48 7.76
CA ALA A 66 -2.64 1.61 7.95
C ALA A 66 -3.02 2.95 8.59
N TYR A 67 -2.20 3.44 9.53
CA TYR A 67 -2.38 4.76 10.15
C TYR A 67 -2.19 5.88 9.11
N GLU A 68 -1.16 5.81 8.28
CA GLU A 68 -0.95 6.77 7.18
C GLU A 68 -2.10 6.75 6.19
N LEU A 69 -2.51 5.56 5.71
CA LEU A 69 -3.61 5.41 4.75
C LEU A 69 -4.94 5.96 5.27
N LEU A 70 -5.19 5.84 6.59
CA LEU A 70 -6.38 6.40 7.22
C LEU A 70 -6.48 7.90 7.03
N PHE A 71 -5.41 8.62 7.26
CA PHE A 71 -5.39 10.08 7.20
C PHE A 71 -4.92 10.61 5.84
N GLY A 72 -3.82 10.08 5.31
CA GLY A 72 -3.15 10.59 4.12
C GLY A 72 -3.95 10.31 2.84
N PHE A 73 -4.27 9.04 2.59
CA PHE A 73 -5.01 8.68 1.40
C PHE A 73 -6.45 9.23 1.42
N GLY A 74 -7.05 9.27 2.63
CA GLY A 74 -8.35 9.91 2.82
C GLY A 74 -8.32 11.42 2.54
N ALA A 75 -7.29 12.13 3.04
CA ALA A 75 -7.11 13.56 2.77
C ALA A 75 -6.82 13.84 1.30
N ALA A 76 -6.02 12.98 0.64
CA ALA A 76 -5.67 13.14 -0.77
C ALA A 76 -6.90 13.23 -1.67
N SER A 77 -7.90 12.38 -1.42
CA SER A 77 -9.17 12.40 -2.19
C SER A 77 -9.94 13.72 -1.99
N ILE A 78 -9.95 14.26 -0.76
CA ILE A 78 -10.62 15.53 -0.42
C ILE A 78 -9.85 16.71 -1.00
N VAL A 79 -8.53 16.70 -0.92
CA VAL A 79 -7.65 17.71 -1.49
C VAL A 79 -7.82 17.79 -3.00
N GLY A 80 -7.76 16.64 -3.69
CA GLY A 80 -7.99 16.56 -5.14
C GLY A 80 -9.36 17.12 -5.55
N TYR A 81 -10.40 16.79 -4.79
CA TYR A 81 -11.75 17.33 -4.97
C TYR A 81 -11.80 18.86 -4.84
N PHE A 82 -11.19 19.45 -3.81
CA PHE A 82 -11.16 20.91 -3.67
C PHE A 82 -10.27 21.61 -4.70
N LEU A 83 -9.18 20.99 -5.12
CA LEU A 83 -8.36 21.51 -6.22
C LEU A 83 -9.14 21.53 -7.53
N GLY A 84 -9.95 20.50 -7.80
CA GLY A 84 -10.85 20.47 -8.96
C GLY A 84 -11.93 21.58 -8.94
N GLN A 85 -12.39 21.96 -7.74
CA GLN A 85 -13.32 23.09 -7.56
C GLN A 85 -12.63 24.47 -7.62
N ASN A 86 -11.33 24.55 -7.84
CA ASN A 86 -10.52 25.75 -7.69
C ASN A 86 -10.55 26.37 -6.26
N LYS A 87 -10.99 25.62 -5.24
CA LYS A 87 -11.02 26.03 -3.82
C LYS A 87 -9.68 25.70 -3.14
N THR A 88 -8.59 26.28 -3.66
CA THR A 88 -7.22 25.98 -3.21
C THR A 88 -7.00 26.25 -1.73
N HIS A 89 -7.67 27.26 -1.16
CA HIS A 89 -7.58 27.56 0.27
C HIS A 89 -8.13 26.40 1.13
N ARG A 90 -9.25 25.79 0.74
CA ARG A 90 -9.80 24.60 1.43
C ARG A 90 -8.89 23.39 1.27
N ALA A 91 -8.31 23.17 0.08
CA ALA A 91 -7.33 22.13 -0.13
C ALA A 91 -6.12 22.28 0.80
N ARG A 92 -5.58 23.51 0.95
CA ARG A 92 -4.48 23.81 1.89
C ARG A 92 -4.89 23.62 3.35
N LEU A 93 -6.13 23.93 3.71
CA LEU A 93 -6.63 23.71 5.07
C LEU A 93 -6.65 22.22 5.41
N VAL A 94 -7.16 21.36 4.51
CA VAL A 94 -7.16 19.90 4.71
C VAL A 94 -5.73 19.38 4.80
N PHE A 95 -4.88 19.72 3.82
CA PHE A 95 -3.47 19.35 3.77
C PHE A 95 -2.74 19.72 5.08
N SER A 96 -2.78 20.99 5.48
CA SER A 96 -2.06 21.45 6.67
C SER A 96 -2.60 20.82 7.95
N SER A 97 -3.93 20.71 8.09
CA SER A 97 -4.55 20.13 9.29
C SER A 97 -4.20 18.66 9.46
N VAL A 98 -4.26 17.88 8.38
CA VAL A 98 -3.93 16.45 8.42
C VAL A 98 -2.44 16.27 8.67
N PHE A 99 -1.59 17.04 7.99
CA PHE A 99 -0.15 16.95 8.16
C PHE A 99 0.28 17.25 9.60
N TYR A 100 -0.21 18.34 10.19
CA TYR A 100 0.08 18.70 11.59
C TYR A 100 -0.47 17.65 12.56
N PHE A 101 -1.70 17.20 12.35
CA PHE A 101 -2.30 16.19 13.21
C PHE A 101 -1.50 14.89 13.19
N VAL A 102 -1.18 14.39 12.00
CA VAL A 102 -0.43 13.13 11.83
C VAL A 102 0.98 13.26 12.40
N ALA A 103 1.68 14.38 12.17
CA ALA A 103 3.01 14.59 12.73
C ALA A 103 3.00 14.56 14.26
N ILE A 104 2.07 15.29 14.89
CA ILE A 104 1.98 15.39 16.36
C ILE A 104 1.50 14.05 16.94
N SER A 105 0.43 13.48 16.40
CA SER A 105 -0.15 12.24 16.96
C SER A 105 0.74 11.02 16.72
N ALA A 106 1.43 10.91 15.59
CA ALA A 106 2.42 9.86 15.38
C ALA A 106 3.58 9.97 16.38
N PHE A 107 4.07 11.18 16.64
CA PHE A 107 5.09 11.42 17.65
C PHE A 107 4.60 11.04 19.06
N VAL A 108 3.43 11.52 19.46
CA VAL A 108 2.87 11.24 20.79
C VAL A 108 2.61 9.74 20.97
N LEU A 109 2.01 9.07 19.97
CA LEU A 109 1.75 7.63 20.03
C LEU A 109 3.05 6.83 20.11
N SER A 110 4.05 7.19 19.32
CA SER A 110 5.34 6.52 19.32
C SER A 110 6.05 6.66 20.66
N MET A 111 6.06 7.86 21.22
CA MET A 111 6.66 8.10 22.54
C MET A 111 5.89 7.39 23.66
N ALA A 112 4.56 7.31 23.57
CA ALA A 112 3.73 6.58 24.53
C ALA A 112 3.94 5.06 24.46
N LEU A 113 4.23 4.51 23.26
CA LEU A 113 4.48 3.09 23.06
C LEU A 113 5.93 2.68 23.41
N LEU A 114 6.87 3.61 23.41
CA LEU A 114 8.29 3.34 23.65
C LEU A 114 8.57 2.61 24.98
N PRO A 115 7.98 2.98 26.14
CA PRO A 115 8.16 2.24 27.38
C PRO A 115 7.65 0.79 27.34
N PHE A 116 6.75 0.48 26.40
CA PHE A 116 6.16 -0.85 26.24
C PHE A 116 6.87 -1.70 25.18
N SER A 117 8.04 -1.28 24.69
CA SER A 117 8.78 -1.97 23.61
C SER A 117 9.07 -3.44 23.93
N GLU A 118 9.36 -3.78 25.18
CA GLU A 118 9.54 -5.16 25.63
C GLU A 118 8.23 -5.95 25.59
N THR A 119 7.17 -5.39 26.12
CA THR A 119 5.83 -6.02 26.08
C THR A 119 5.38 -6.26 24.63
N ILE A 120 5.63 -5.30 23.75
CA ILE A 120 5.35 -5.41 22.32
C ILE A 120 6.16 -6.54 21.68
N ALA A 121 7.47 -6.62 21.98
CA ALA A 121 8.34 -7.69 21.48
C ALA A 121 7.83 -9.08 21.93
N ARG A 122 7.48 -9.23 23.20
CA ARG A 122 6.93 -10.48 23.74
C ARG A 122 5.58 -10.82 23.14
N LEU A 123 4.70 -9.85 22.97
CA LEU A 123 3.38 -10.03 22.31
C LEU A 123 3.53 -10.54 20.87
N PHE A 124 4.57 -10.09 20.17
CA PHE A 124 4.87 -10.52 18.80
C PHE A 124 5.69 -11.82 18.74
N GLY A 125 5.90 -12.49 19.86
CA GLY A 125 6.49 -13.82 19.93
C GLY A 125 7.99 -13.85 20.25
N SER A 126 8.58 -12.78 20.78
CA SER A 126 9.97 -12.78 21.22
C SER A 126 10.15 -13.65 22.45
N ASN A 127 11.10 -14.59 22.37
CA ASN A 127 11.63 -15.32 23.52
C ASN A 127 12.80 -14.55 24.17
N ASP A 128 13.30 -15.04 25.32
CA ASP A 128 14.35 -14.35 26.06
C ASP A 128 15.68 -14.23 25.27
N ALA A 129 15.99 -15.17 24.38
CA ALA A 129 17.17 -15.13 23.53
C ALA A 129 17.12 -13.99 22.49
N LEU A 130 15.96 -13.70 21.94
CA LEU A 130 15.77 -12.69 20.89
C LEU A 130 15.31 -11.33 21.44
N LEU A 131 14.90 -11.30 22.73
CA LEU A 131 14.26 -10.13 23.33
C LEU A 131 15.13 -8.87 23.25
N SER A 132 16.40 -8.96 23.55
CA SER A 132 17.30 -7.80 23.50
C SER A 132 17.40 -7.19 22.11
N MET A 133 17.47 -8.03 21.06
CA MET A 133 17.57 -7.58 19.67
C MET A 133 16.25 -7.01 19.15
N SER A 134 15.15 -7.74 19.35
CA SER A 134 13.82 -7.32 18.87
C SER A 134 13.33 -6.06 19.59
N LYS A 135 13.53 -5.95 20.91
CA LYS A 135 13.20 -4.76 21.69
C LYS A 135 13.93 -3.52 21.16
N ARG A 136 15.26 -3.59 21.02
CA ARG A 136 16.05 -2.45 20.53
C ARG A 136 15.68 -2.05 19.11
N TYR A 137 15.39 -3.02 18.24
CA TYR A 137 14.90 -2.75 16.90
C TYR A 137 13.57 -1.99 16.94
N ILE A 138 12.60 -2.47 17.74
CA ILE A 138 11.30 -1.84 17.96
C ILE A 138 11.46 -0.41 18.51
N GLU A 139 12.32 -0.20 19.48
CA GLU A 139 12.59 1.13 20.06
C GLU A 139 13.03 2.14 18.99
N ILE A 140 13.95 1.75 18.11
CA ILE A 140 14.44 2.62 17.04
C ILE A 140 13.34 2.91 16.01
N ILE A 141 12.57 1.88 15.61
CA ILE A 141 11.44 2.07 14.70
C ILE A 141 10.39 3.01 15.31
N LEU A 142 10.05 2.85 16.59
CA LEU A 142 9.12 3.74 17.28
C LEU A 142 9.67 5.18 17.37
N MET A 143 10.93 5.38 17.69
CA MET A 143 11.55 6.72 17.69
C MET A 143 11.50 7.38 16.32
N GLY A 144 11.65 6.60 15.25
CA GLY A 144 11.61 7.06 13.88
C GLY A 144 10.23 7.02 13.20
N ALA A 145 9.19 6.53 13.86
CA ALA A 145 7.87 6.28 13.27
C ALA A 145 7.24 7.53 12.64
N VAL A 146 7.53 8.70 13.20
CA VAL A 146 7.07 9.98 12.61
C VAL A 146 7.55 10.12 11.17
N PHE A 147 8.81 9.85 10.87
CA PHE A 147 9.35 9.95 9.51
C PHE A 147 8.77 8.87 8.61
N MET A 148 8.55 7.67 9.14
CA MET A 148 7.97 6.55 8.40
C MET A 148 6.52 6.80 7.98
N VAL A 149 5.76 7.54 8.77
CA VAL A 149 4.39 7.95 8.45
C VAL A 149 4.36 9.21 7.59
N LEU A 150 5.24 10.19 7.87
CA LEU A 150 5.25 11.46 7.13
C LEU A 150 5.79 11.33 5.71
N HIS A 151 6.65 10.35 5.42
CA HIS A 151 7.18 10.14 4.07
C HIS A 151 6.05 9.78 3.08
N PRO A 152 5.28 8.68 3.26
CA PRO A 152 4.18 8.36 2.37
C PRO A 152 3.04 9.40 2.41
N LEU A 153 2.81 10.04 3.55
CA LEU A 153 1.86 11.14 3.65
C LEU A 153 2.24 12.33 2.76
N ALA A 154 3.50 12.76 2.80
CA ALA A 154 4.00 13.83 1.95
C ALA A 154 4.01 13.43 0.47
N ASP A 155 4.32 12.16 0.18
CA ASP A 155 4.34 11.58 -1.16
C ASP A 155 2.98 11.71 -1.84
N VAL A 156 1.92 11.27 -1.17
CA VAL A 156 0.55 11.32 -1.72
C VAL A 156 0.07 12.76 -1.96
N PHE A 157 0.48 13.72 -1.14
CA PHE A 157 0.14 15.12 -1.36
C PHE A 157 0.92 15.75 -2.52
N VAL A 158 2.20 15.42 -2.69
CA VAL A 158 3.00 15.86 -3.83
C VAL A 158 2.45 15.29 -5.15
N VAL A 159 2.01 14.04 -5.15
CA VAL A 159 1.31 13.42 -6.28
C VAL A 159 0.02 14.18 -6.62
N ASN A 160 -0.81 14.50 -5.62
CA ASN A 160 -2.02 15.29 -5.82
C ASN A 160 -1.75 16.73 -6.30
N ASP A 161 -0.58 17.28 -5.94
CA ASP A 161 -0.11 18.59 -6.42
C ASP A 161 0.60 18.53 -7.79
N LYS A 162 0.30 17.47 -8.58
CA LYS A 162 0.75 17.26 -9.96
C LYS A 162 2.25 17.03 -10.12
N ARG A 163 2.92 16.44 -9.12
CA ARG A 163 4.38 16.18 -9.16
C ARG A 163 4.75 14.72 -8.82
N PRO A 164 4.18 13.71 -9.49
CA PRO A 164 4.48 12.31 -9.20
C PRO A 164 5.95 11.94 -9.44
N ILE A 165 6.65 12.64 -10.33
CA ILE A 165 8.11 12.45 -10.54
C ILE A 165 8.90 12.85 -9.30
N LEU A 166 8.49 13.92 -8.57
CA LEU A 166 9.17 14.28 -7.32
C LEU A 166 8.96 13.22 -6.25
N ALA A 167 7.77 12.65 -6.16
CA ALA A 167 7.44 11.52 -5.30
C ALA A 167 8.36 10.32 -5.59
N MET A 168 8.48 9.93 -6.84
CA MET A 168 9.39 8.87 -7.28
C MET A 168 10.86 9.18 -6.91
N VAL A 169 11.33 10.39 -7.16
CA VAL A 169 12.71 10.79 -6.85
C VAL A 169 12.99 10.75 -5.35
N ALA A 170 12.03 11.19 -4.52
CA ALA A 170 12.17 11.14 -3.07
C ALA A 170 12.24 9.69 -2.57
N MET A 171 11.40 8.80 -3.11
CA MET A 171 11.44 7.37 -2.79
C MET A 171 12.77 6.74 -3.21
N LEU A 172 13.26 7.01 -4.42
CA LEU A 172 14.55 6.50 -4.91
C LEU A 172 15.71 6.97 -4.02
N ILE A 173 15.77 8.27 -3.69
CA ILE A 173 16.83 8.83 -2.83
C ILE A 173 16.74 8.19 -1.43
N GLY A 174 15.53 8.06 -0.86
CA GLY A 174 15.32 7.42 0.45
C GLY A 174 15.75 5.95 0.44
N SER A 175 15.39 5.19 -0.62
CA SER A 175 15.79 3.79 -0.78
C SER A 175 17.30 3.62 -0.93
N LEU A 176 17.94 4.45 -1.74
CA LEU A 176 19.42 4.43 -1.91
C LEU A 176 20.13 4.80 -0.60
N ALA A 177 19.62 5.78 0.12
CA ALA A 177 20.15 6.14 1.43
C ALA A 177 19.99 4.99 2.44
N ASN A 178 18.82 4.32 2.46
CA ASN A 178 18.61 3.14 3.30
C ASN A 178 19.65 2.05 2.99
N ILE A 179 19.86 1.70 1.72
CA ILE A 179 20.84 0.68 1.31
C ILE A 179 22.25 1.09 1.73
N PHE A 180 22.64 2.35 1.50
CA PHE A 180 23.95 2.87 1.88
C PHE A 180 24.18 2.82 3.40
N PHE A 181 23.23 3.32 4.19
CA PHE A 181 23.34 3.32 5.65
C PHE A 181 23.24 1.93 6.24
N ASN A 182 22.46 1.02 5.65
CA ASN A 182 22.44 -0.39 6.02
C ASN A 182 23.83 -1.02 5.87
N TYR A 183 24.46 -0.83 4.71
CA TYR A 183 25.82 -1.30 4.50
C TYR A 183 26.80 -0.70 5.53
N LEU A 184 26.74 0.60 5.72
CA LEU A 184 27.62 1.32 6.64
C LEU A 184 27.44 0.80 8.09
N PHE A 185 26.22 0.70 8.60
CA PHE A 185 25.98 0.34 9.99
C PHE A 185 26.15 -1.15 10.26
N ILE A 186 25.81 -2.02 9.32
CA ILE A 186 25.90 -3.47 9.52
C ILE A 186 27.29 -4.01 9.21
N PHE A 187 27.94 -3.58 8.12
CA PHE A 187 29.20 -4.17 7.65
C PHE A 187 30.45 -3.39 8.08
N VAL A 188 30.37 -2.05 8.16
CA VAL A 188 31.53 -1.18 8.46
C VAL A 188 31.60 -0.84 9.94
N LEU A 189 30.49 -0.37 10.54
CA LEU A 189 30.44 0.06 11.94
C LEU A 189 30.00 -1.07 12.90
N GLU A 190 29.55 -2.19 12.37
CA GLU A 190 29.14 -3.40 13.12
C GLU A 190 28.15 -3.13 14.27
N VAL A 191 27.20 -2.20 14.06
CA VAL A 191 26.19 -1.80 15.06
C VAL A 191 25.18 -2.93 15.34
N GLY A 192 25.17 -3.98 14.53
CA GLY A 192 24.24 -5.10 14.65
C GLY A 192 22.86 -4.80 14.02
N VAL A 193 21.83 -5.50 14.51
CA VAL A 193 20.46 -5.39 13.95
C VAL A 193 19.87 -3.98 14.07
N GLN A 194 20.34 -3.21 15.06
CA GLN A 194 19.95 -1.81 15.24
C GLN A 194 20.34 -0.94 14.04
N GLY A 195 21.45 -1.29 13.37
CA GLY A 195 21.91 -0.58 12.18
C GLY A 195 20.88 -0.58 11.05
N SER A 196 20.19 -1.71 10.83
CA SER A 196 19.10 -1.82 9.87
C SER A 196 17.91 -0.92 10.24
N ALA A 197 17.49 -0.91 11.50
CA ALA A 197 16.42 -0.03 11.95
C ALA A 197 16.77 1.46 11.77
N ILE A 198 17.99 1.87 12.13
CA ILE A 198 18.48 3.24 11.96
C ILE A 198 18.50 3.62 10.47
N ALA A 199 19.03 2.75 9.62
CA ALA A 199 19.07 2.97 8.17
C ALA A 199 17.67 3.16 7.57
N THR A 200 16.70 2.38 8.02
CA THR A 200 15.30 2.51 7.59
C THR A 200 14.71 3.86 8.00
N VAL A 201 14.91 4.29 9.22
CA VAL A 201 14.45 5.61 9.70
C VAL A 201 15.14 6.75 8.94
N ILE A 202 16.45 6.67 8.71
CA ILE A 202 17.20 7.69 7.94
C ILE A 202 16.70 7.76 6.50
N GLY A 203 16.46 6.63 5.84
CA GLY A 203 15.90 6.59 4.49
C GLY A 203 14.58 7.33 4.38
N HIS A 204 13.64 7.06 5.31
CA HIS A 204 12.37 7.78 5.37
C HIS A 204 12.55 9.26 5.70
N ALA A 205 13.43 9.62 6.65
CA ALA A 205 13.69 11.00 7.00
C ALA A 205 14.25 11.82 5.81
N ILE A 206 15.17 11.25 5.04
CA ILE A 206 15.71 11.87 3.82
C ILE A 206 14.59 12.04 2.79
N GLY A 207 13.74 11.02 2.57
CA GLY A 207 12.57 11.11 1.69
C GLY A 207 11.63 12.25 2.09
N VAL A 208 11.32 12.37 3.38
CA VAL A 208 10.53 13.51 3.92
C VAL A 208 11.20 14.84 3.57
N LEU A 209 12.50 15.00 3.83
CA LEU A 209 13.22 16.25 3.57
C LEU A 209 13.18 16.65 2.08
N VAL A 210 13.31 15.69 1.17
CA VAL A 210 13.19 15.92 -0.27
C VAL A 210 11.78 16.41 -0.63
N LEU A 211 10.73 15.80 -0.09
CA LEU A 211 9.34 16.18 -0.38
C LEU A 211 8.96 17.50 0.28
N MET A 212 9.44 17.77 1.49
CA MET A 212 9.13 18.98 2.23
C MET A 212 9.58 20.26 1.54
N GLN A 213 10.65 20.21 0.74
CA GLN A 213 11.10 21.34 -0.09
C GLN A 213 9.98 21.85 -1.03
N HIS A 214 9.10 20.96 -1.51
CA HIS A 214 7.98 21.34 -2.36
C HIS A 214 7.01 22.27 -1.62
N PHE A 215 6.67 21.94 -0.39
CA PHE A 215 5.70 22.66 0.43
C PHE A 215 6.29 23.94 1.06
N TRP A 216 7.51 23.89 1.55
CA TRP A 216 8.19 25.02 2.16
C TRP A 216 8.47 26.14 1.16
N PHE A 217 8.97 25.79 -0.01
CA PHE A 217 9.26 26.76 -1.07
C PHE A 217 8.04 27.04 -1.96
N LYS A 218 6.84 26.58 -1.58
CA LYS A 218 5.57 26.83 -2.28
C LYS A 218 5.65 26.55 -3.79
N LYS A 219 6.31 25.45 -4.16
CA LYS A 219 6.55 25.07 -5.57
C LYS A 219 5.29 24.54 -6.30
N GLY A 220 4.16 24.44 -5.59
CA GLY A 220 2.87 23.94 -6.09
C GLY A 220 1.69 24.73 -5.53
N GLN A 221 0.50 24.11 -5.64
CA GLN A 221 -0.74 24.70 -5.09
C GLN A 221 -0.88 24.42 -3.59
N LEU A 222 -0.25 23.34 -3.09
CA LEU A 222 -0.26 22.96 -1.68
C LEU A 222 0.95 23.57 -0.97
N TYR A 223 0.70 24.24 0.15
CA TYR A 223 1.69 24.71 1.10
C TYR A 223 1.04 24.91 2.47
N PHE A 224 1.84 24.93 3.52
CA PHE A 224 1.35 25.06 4.90
C PHE A 224 0.70 26.43 5.17
N ILE A 225 -0.44 26.36 5.85
CA ILE A 225 -1.12 27.55 6.41
C ILE A 225 -1.27 27.39 7.93
N LYS A 226 -1.28 28.51 8.65
CA LYS A 226 -1.37 28.53 10.13
C LYS A 226 -2.77 28.23 10.68
N ARG A 227 -3.67 27.67 9.85
CA ARG A 227 -5.04 27.32 10.26
C ARG A 227 -5.14 25.81 10.43
N PHE A 228 -5.87 25.39 11.46
CA PHE A 228 -6.16 23.98 11.76
C PHE A 228 -7.67 23.74 11.78
N SER A 229 -8.10 22.60 11.29
CA SER A 229 -9.50 22.16 11.27
C SER A 229 -9.61 20.69 11.64
N LEU A 230 -10.09 20.42 12.86
CA LEU A 230 -10.32 19.04 13.32
C LEU A 230 -11.38 18.34 12.45
N SER A 231 -12.38 19.09 11.94
CA SER A 231 -13.38 18.53 11.01
C SER A 231 -12.72 18.03 9.72
N SER A 232 -11.66 18.69 9.24
CA SER A 232 -10.88 18.20 8.08
C SER A 232 -10.17 16.89 8.39
N VAL A 233 -9.58 16.75 9.58
CA VAL A 233 -8.92 15.53 10.03
C VAL A 233 -9.91 14.37 10.14
N ILE A 234 -11.05 14.57 10.80
CA ILE A 234 -12.10 13.55 10.96
C ILE A 234 -12.66 13.13 9.61
N SER A 235 -12.89 14.08 8.70
CA SER A 235 -13.40 13.78 7.36
C SER A 235 -12.39 12.98 6.54
N SER A 236 -11.11 13.29 6.69
CA SER A 236 -10.01 12.54 6.06
C SER A 236 -9.93 11.12 6.60
N ALA A 237 -9.98 10.94 7.92
CA ALA A 237 -10.02 9.63 8.54
C ALA A 237 -11.21 8.80 8.02
N LYS A 238 -12.42 9.37 8.03
CA LYS A 238 -13.62 8.69 7.48
C LYS A 238 -13.44 8.27 6.02
N SER A 239 -12.81 9.13 5.20
CA SER A 239 -12.55 8.82 3.79
C SER A 239 -11.47 7.75 3.61
N GLY A 240 -10.51 7.66 4.54
CA GLY A 240 -9.40 6.70 4.49
C GLY A 240 -9.70 5.32 5.08
N VAL A 241 -10.83 5.15 5.80
CA VAL A 241 -11.22 3.86 6.40
C VAL A 241 -11.08 2.67 5.43
N PRO A 242 -11.54 2.74 4.16
CA PRO A 242 -11.40 1.60 3.26
C PRO A 242 -9.96 1.12 3.10
N GLN A 243 -9.02 2.05 2.84
CA GLN A 243 -7.62 1.70 2.59
C GLN A 243 -6.90 1.21 3.85
N SER A 244 -7.15 1.87 4.98
CA SER A 244 -6.63 1.42 6.28
C SER A 244 -7.13 0.01 6.63
N THR A 245 -8.43 -0.26 6.39
CA THR A 245 -9.01 -1.60 6.60
C THR A 245 -8.36 -2.64 5.67
N ALA A 246 -8.06 -2.28 4.40
CA ALA A 246 -7.40 -3.18 3.48
C ALA A 246 -6.03 -3.63 4.01
N GLU A 247 -5.24 -2.70 4.55
CA GLU A 247 -3.90 -2.97 5.07
C GLU A 247 -3.93 -3.91 6.28
N PHE A 248 -4.80 -3.65 7.26
CA PHE A 248 -5.00 -4.56 8.39
C PHE A 248 -5.49 -5.94 7.94
N SER A 249 -6.41 -5.97 6.99
CA SER A 249 -6.97 -7.22 6.46
C SER A 249 -5.93 -8.08 5.76
N ALA A 250 -4.96 -7.48 5.07
CA ALA A 250 -3.89 -8.21 4.39
C ALA A 250 -3.04 -9.03 5.39
N SER A 251 -2.70 -8.44 6.53
CA SER A 251 -1.96 -9.14 7.59
C SER A 251 -2.75 -10.32 8.18
N ILE A 252 -4.05 -10.13 8.42
CA ILE A 252 -4.94 -11.18 8.91
C ILE A 252 -5.07 -12.30 7.86
N MET A 253 -5.19 -11.95 6.58
CA MET A 253 -5.30 -12.90 5.49
C MET A 253 -4.08 -13.84 5.42
N ILE A 254 -2.87 -13.30 5.51
CA ILE A 254 -1.63 -14.09 5.52
C ILE A 254 -1.64 -15.09 6.69
N LEU A 255 -2.04 -14.64 7.88
CA LEU A 255 -2.15 -15.50 9.05
C LEU A 255 -3.17 -16.64 8.84
N LEU A 256 -4.34 -16.33 8.30
CA LEU A 256 -5.39 -17.33 8.03
C LEU A 256 -4.92 -18.39 7.02
N PHE A 257 -4.28 -17.96 5.93
CA PHE A 257 -3.73 -18.90 4.93
C PHE A 257 -2.63 -19.77 5.53
N ASN A 258 -1.66 -19.19 6.23
CA ASN A 258 -0.60 -19.96 6.89
C ASN A 258 -1.15 -21.01 7.86
N THR A 259 -2.14 -20.63 8.68
CA THR A 259 -2.79 -21.54 9.62
C THR A 259 -3.52 -22.66 8.90
N ALA A 260 -4.31 -22.33 7.88
CA ALA A 260 -5.04 -23.32 7.08
C ALA A 260 -4.10 -24.29 6.37
N ILE A 261 -3.00 -23.81 5.78
CA ILE A 261 -2.00 -24.64 5.09
C ILE A 261 -1.29 -25.56 6.09
N MET A 262 -0.87 -25.02 7.23
CA MET A 262 -0.18 -25.81 8.27
C MET A 262 -1.05 -26.97 8.73
N HIS A 263 -2.34 -26.72 9.01
CA HIS A 263 -3.28 -27.76 9.44
C HIS A 263 -3.64 -28.78 8.33
N THR A 264 -3.65 -28.35 7.07
CA THR A 264 -4.11 -29.19 5.96
C THR A 264 -3.02 -30.03 5.33
N ALA A 265 -1.79 -29.47 5.22
CA ALA A 265 -0.72 -30.08 4.41
C ALA A 265 0.68 -29.95 5.04
N GLY A 266 0.83 -29.22 6.13
CA GLY A 266 2.06 -29.11 6.92
C GLY A 266 3.06 -28.06 6.39
N GLU A 267 4.23 -28.04 7.04
CA GLU A 267 5.25 -27.01 6.91
C GLU A 267 5.79 -26.83 5.48
N ARG A 268 5.94 -27.96 4.74
CA ARG A 268 6.40 -27.93 3.35
C ARG A 268 5.53 -27.04 2.46
N PHE A 269 4.21 -27.06 2.64
CA PHE A 269 3.27 -26.26 1.86
C PHE A 269 3.22 -24.80 2.33
N VAL A 270 3.54 -24.53 3.59
CA VAL A 270 3.75 -23.15 4.09
C VAL A 270 4.94 -22.49 3.38
N SER A 271 6.02 -23.24 3.17
CA SER A 271 7.18 -22.75 2.39
C SER A 271 6.81 -22.46 0.92
N MET A 272 6.00 -23.32 0.28
CA MET A 272 5.46 -23.06 -1.06
C MET A 272 4.63 -21.78 -1.10
N TYR A 273 3.75 -21.56 -0.10
CA TYR A 273 2.95 -20.35 0.02
C TYR A 273 3.82 -19.10 0.19
N GLY A 274 4.92 -19.19 0.92
CA GLY A 274 5.92 -18.14 1.01
C GLY A 274 6.45 -17.70 -0.37
N ILE A 275 6.83 -18.67 -1.22
CA ILE A 275 7.29 -18.41 -2.61
C ILE A 275 6.18 -17.74 -3.43
N VAL A 276 4.94 -18.25 -3.32
CA VAL A 276 3.77 -17.65 -3.99
C VAL A 276 3.60 -16.19 -3.56
N MET A 277 3.66 -15.89 -2.25
CA MET A 277 3.47 -14.53 -1.73
C MET A 277 4.60 -13.58 -2.10
N TYR A 278 5.86 -14.02 -2.07
CA TYR A 278 6.99 -13.18 -2.49
C TYR A 278 6.89 -12.73 -3.94
N ASN A 279 6.52 -13.63 -4.84
CA ASN A 279 6.30 -13.28 -6.24
C ASN A 279 5.05 -12.40 -6.41
N ALA A 280 4.00 -12.63 -5.63
CA ALA A 280 2.77 -11.86 -5.66
C ALA A 280 2.96 -10.37 -5.33
N ILE A 281 3.98 -9.99 -4.56
CA ILE A 281 4.26 -8.60 -4.19
C ILE A 281 4.41 -7.69 -5.41
N ILE A 282 5.16 -8.13 -6.43
CA ILE A 282 5.37 -7.33 -7.66
C ILE A 282 4.04 -7.15 -8.41
N PHE A 283 3.22 -8.20 -8.47
CA PHE A 283 1.91 -8.16 -9.10
C PHE A 283 0.99 -7.17 -8.37
N PHE A 284 0.86 -7.35 -7.05
CA PHE A 284 0.03 -6.49 -6.20
C PHE A 284 0.45 -5.01 -6.29
N THR A 285 1.73 -4.71 -6.11
CA THR A 285 2.23 -3.33 -6.12
C THR A 285 2.00 -2.65 -7.45
N THR A 286 2.09 -3.38 -8.58
CA THR A 286 1.77 -2.84 -9.90
C THR A 286 0.28 -2.51 -10.04
N LEU A 287 -0.62 -3.40 -9.63
CA LEU A 287 -2.07 -3.15 -9.66
C LEU A 287 -2.47 -2.01 -8.72
N PHE A 288 -1.81 -1.91 -7.57
CA PHE A 288 -2.02 -0.82 -6.63
C PHE A 288 -1.56 0.54 -7.22
N ALA A 289 -0.41 0.56 -7.90
CA ALA A 289 0.08 1.77 -8.59
C ALA A 289 -0.88 2.26 -9.68
N ILE A 290 -1.58 1.36 -10.40
CA ILE A 290 -2.65 1.73 -11.34
C ILE A 290 -3.76 2.48 -10.61
N SER A 291 -4.23 1.93 -9.51
CA SER A 291 -5.33 2.49 -8.72
C SER A 291 -4.94 3.82 -8.09
N GLN A 292 -3.74 3.94 -7.55
CA GLN A 292 -3.20 5.20 -7.04
C GLN A 292 -3.01 6.25 -8.13
N GLY A 293 -2.57 5.85 -9.33
CA GLY A 293 -2.39 6.77 -10.47
C GLY A 293 -3.70 7.39 -10.96
N ILE A 294 -4.82 6.70 -10.79
CA ILE A 294 -6.15 7.19 -11.14
C ILE A 294 -6.71 8.15 -10.09
N GLN A 295 -6.37 7.97 -8.80
CA GLN A 295 -6.93 8.72 -7.68
C GLN A 295 -6.89 10.24 -7.88
N PRO A 296 -5.73 10.90 -8.19
CA PRO A 296 -5.68 12.34 -8.37
C PRO A 296 -6.48 12.83 -9.58
N ILE A 297 -6.56 12.03 -10.66
CA ILE A 297 -7.31 12.38 -11.86
C ILE A 297 -8.82 12.32 -11.59
N ALA A 298 -9.28 11.26 -10.94
CA ALA A 298 -10.68 11.05 -10.62
C ALA A 298 -11.21 12.08 -9.62
N SER A 299 -10.47 12.31 -8.51
CA SER A 299 -10.86 13.26 -7.47
C SER A 299 -10.91 14.71 -7.99
N PHE A 300 -9.94 15.10 -8.80
CA PHE A 300 -9.90 16.41 -9.44
C PHE A 300 -11.06 16.58 -10.43
N SER A 301 -11.27 15.61 -11.35
CA SER A 301 -12.33 15.67 -12.35
C SER A 301 -13.72 15.72 -11.74
N TYR A 302 -13.94 14.97 -10.63
CA TYR A 302 -15.19 15.00 -9.88
C TYR A 302 -15.39 16.37 -9.19
N GLY A 303 -14.35 16.93 -8.60
CA GLY A 303 -14.37 18.28 -8.02
C GLY A 303 -14.68 19.35 -9.07
N ALA A 304 -14.11 19.24 -10.26
CA ALA A 304 -14.34 20.12 -11.40
C ALA A 304 -15.74 19.95 -12.05
N ARG A 305 -16.59 19.06 -11.53
CA ARG A 305 -17.93 18.73 -12.04
C ARG A 305 -17.94 18.15 -13.47
N ASN A 306 -16.78 17.67 -13.95
CA ASN A 306 -16.67 17.04 -15.28
C ASN A 306 -16.95 15.54 -15.17
N LEU A 307 -18.23 15.17 -15.16
CA LEU A 307 -18.68 13.79 -14.96
C LEU A 307 -18.37 12.88 -16.15
N GLU A 308 -18.32 13.43 -17.36
CA GLU A 308 -17.89 12.68 -18.55
C GLU A 308 -16.44 12.22 -18.39
N ARG A 309 -15.56 13.13 -17.95
CA ARG A 309 -14.16 12.82 -17.68
C ARG A 309 -14.00 11.82 -16.53
N VAL A 310 -14.82 11.92 -15.48
CA VAL A 310 -14.86 10.94 -14.38
C VAL A 310 -15.18 9.54 -14.92
N LYS A 311 -16.16 9.41 -15.83
CA LYS A 311 -16.51 8.16 -16.50
C LYS A 311 -15.35 7.64 -17.38
N GLU A 312 -14.73 8.53 -18.15
CA GLU A 312 -13.60 8.20 -19.03
C GLU A 312 -12.42 7.63 -18.20
N VAL A 313 -12.06 8.29 -17.08
CA VAL A 313 -11.02 7.83 -16.14
C VAL A 313 -11.34 6.44 -15.58
N PHE A 314 -12.59 6.22 -15.17
CA PHE A 314 -13.02 4.93 -14.62
C PHE A 314 -12.90 3.80 -15.65
N VAL A 315 -13.45 4.01 -16.85
CA VAL A 315 -13.42 3.00 -17.92
C VAL A 315 -11.99 2.72 -18.39
N PHE A 316 -11.17 3.77 -18.53
CA PHE A 316 -9.76 3.62 -18.90
C PHE A 316 -9.00 2.82 -17.85
N GLY A 317 -9.20 3.15 -16.58
CA GLY A 317 -8.55 2.45 -15.48
C GLY A 317 -8.93 0.98 -15.38
N LEU A 318 -10.22 0.64 -15.56
CA LEU A 318 -10.67 -0.75 -15.59
C LEU A 318 -10.00 -1.53 -16.72
N LYS A 319 -9.93 -0.94 -17.93
CA LYS A 319 -9.23 -1.57 -19.05
C LYS A 319 -7.75 -1.76 -18.77
N ALA A 320 -7.08 -0.76 -18.18
CA ALA A 320 -5.68 -0.84 -17.82
C ALA A 320 -5.42 -1.92 -16.76
N ALA A 321 -6.24 -1.97 -15.70
CA ALA A 321 -6.12 -2.99 -14.65
C ALA A 321 -6.33 -4.41 -15.19
N PHE A 322 -7.33 -4.60 -16.05
CA PHE A 322 -7.61 -5.89 -16.69
C PHE A 322 -6.47 -6.32 -17.63
N CYS A 323 -6.03 -5.43 -18.55
CA CYS A 323 -4.94 -5.76 -19.48
C CYS A 323 -3.64 -6.07 -18.76
N ILE A 324 -3.25 -5.25 -17.76
CA ILE A 324 -2.04 -5.47 -16.97
C ILE A 324 -2.18 -6.75 -16.14
N GLY A 325 -3.35 -7.01 -15.55
CA GLY A 325 -3.62 -8.25 -14.83
C GLY A 325 -3.40 -9.50 -15.70
N ILE A 326 -3.92 -9.50 -16.94
CA ILE A 326 -3.72 -10.61 -17.89
C ILE A 326 -2.24 -10.73 -18.30
N VAL A 327 -1.57 -9.61 -18.60
CA VAL A 327 -0.14 -9.63 -19.00
C VAL A 327 0.72 -10.21 -17.87
N PHE A 328 0.49 -9.78 -16.62
CA PHE A 328 1.21 -10.32 -15.47
C PHE A 328 0.89 -11.79 -15.23
N TYR A 329 -0.38 -12.18 -15.27
CA TYR A 329 -0.75 -13.60 -15.15
C TYR A 329 -0.06 -14.45 -16.22
N GLY A 330 -0.08 -14.00 -17.48
CA GLY A 330 0.64 -14.69 -18.56
C GLY A 330 2.15 -14.75 -18.33
N ALA A 331 2.77 -13.64 -17.90
CA ALA A 331 4.19 -13.62 -17.57
C ALA A 331 4.54 -14.62 -16.47
N TYR A 332 3.75 -14.66 -15.38
CA TYR A 332 3.94 -15.64 -14.30
C TYR A 332 3.72 -17.07 -14.76
N TYR A 333 2.76 -17.32 -15.63
CA TYR A 333 2.49 -18.65 -16.17
C TYR A 333 3.66 -19.18 -17.00
N PHE A 334 4.30 -18.35 -17.83
CA PHE A 334 5.43 -18.74 -18.65
C PHE A 334 6.78 -18.73 -17.93
N LEU A 335 6.91 -17.96 -16.84
CA LEU A 335 8.14 -17.80 -16.07
C LEU A 335 8.09 -18.52 -14.72
N ASP A 336 7.05 -19.31 -14.44
CA ASP A 336 6.80 -19.92 -13.12
C ASP A 336 8.01 -20.70 -12.59
N GLU A 337 8.62 -21.55 -13.41
CA GLU A 337 9.79 -22.35 -13.03
C GLU A 337 11.00 -21.48 -12.70
N PHE A 338 11.27 -20.44 -13.51
CA PHE A 338 12.34 -19.48 -13.25
C PHE A 338 12.10 -18.73 -11.94
N LEU A 339 10.87 -18.27 -11.71
CA LEU A 339 10.51 -17.51 -10.52
C LEU A 339 10.60 -18.34 -9.23
N ILE A 340 10.25 -19.63 -9.29
CA ILE A 340 10.40 -20.54 -8.15
C ILE A 340 11.88 -20.78 -7.84
N LYS A 341 12.70 -21.02 -8.87
CA LYS A 341 14.15 -21.25 -8.73
C LYS A 341 14.91 -20.10 -8.11
N LEU A 342 14.40 -18.86 -8.19
CA LEU A 342 15.00 -17.69 -7.54
C LEU A 342 15.07 -17.81 -6.00
N TYR A 343 14.20 -18.65 -5.41
CA TYR A 343 14.07 -18.79 -3.94
C TYR A 343 14.63 -20.10 -3.40
N LEU A 344 15.05 -21.04 -4.30
CA LEU A 344 15.52 -22.36 -3.93
C LEU A 344 17.00 -22.53 -4.23
N GLN A 345 17.72 -23.15 -3.31
CA GLN A 345 19.07 -23.61 -3.59
C GLN A 345 19.05 -24.81 -4.55
N PRO A 346 20.14 -25.09 -5.32
CA PRO A 346 20.17 -26.20 -6.27
C PRO A 346 19.83 -27.57 -5.66
N ASN A 347 20.18 -27.80 -4.40
CA ASN A 347 19.90 -29.03 -3.65
C ASN A 347 18.46 -29.10 -3.10
N GLU A 348 17.71 -28.01 -3.13
CA GLU A 348 16.32 -27.92 -2.67
C GLU A 348 15.30 -28.00 -3.82
N GLN A 349 15.77 -28.12 -5.06
CA GLN A 349 14.95 -28.19 -6.28
C GLN A 349 14.36 -29.61 -6.49
N ASP A 350 13.59 -30.08 -5.50
CA ASP A 350 12.83 -31.33 -5.62
C ASP A 350 11.75 -31.19 -6.70
N PRO A 351 11.69 -32.09 -7.70
CA PRO A 351 10.72 -32.02 -8.80
C PRO A 351 9.27 -31.95 -8.33
N LEU A 352 8.91 -32.68 -7.27
CA LEU A 352 7.56 -32.67 -6.71
C LEU A 352 7.24 -31.34 -6.07
N PHE A 353 8.20 -30.76 -5.31
CA PHE A 353 8.04 -29.42 -4.72
C PHE A 353 7.84 -28.36 -5.80
N MET A 354 8.64 -28.41 -6.86
CA MET A 354 8.54 -27.50 -8.01
C MET A 354 7.17 -27.60 -8.69
N GLN A 355 6.69 -28.82 -8.95
CA GLN A 355 5.41 -29.06 -9.61
C GLN A 355 4.23 -28.56 -8.76
N GLU A 356 4.21 -28.86 -7.47
CA GLU A 356 3.15 -28.41 -6.56
C GLU A 356 3.16 -26.89 -6.37
N THR A 357 4.34 -26.27 -6.26
CA THR A 357 4.48 -24.82 -6.18
C THR A 357 3.99 -24.13 -7.45
N LYS A 358 4.35 -24.65 -8.62
CA LYS A 358 3.86 -24.19 -9.92
C LYS A 358 2.34 -24.26 -10.02
N LYS A 359 1.74 -25.38 -9.59
CA LYS A 359 0.29 -25.56 -9.55
C LYS A 359 -0.36 -24.53 -8.62
N ALA A 360 0.20 -24.32 -7.42
CA ALA A 360 -0.29 -23.32 -6.47
C ALA A 360 -0.24 -21.89 -7.05
N MET A 361 0.88 -21.49 -7.68
CA MET A 361 1.04 -20.20 -8.34
C MET A 361 0.01 -19.99 -9.45
N ASN A 362 -0.13 -20.99 -10.35
CA ASN A 362 -1.03 -20.89 -11.50
C ASN A 362 -2.50 -20.75 -11.09
N ILE A 363 -2.91 -21.43 -10.01
CA ILE A 363 -4.26 -21.29 -9.46
C ILE A 363 -4.42 -19.93 -8.74
N TYR A 364 -3.51 -19.60 -7.82
CA TYR A 364 -3.63 -18.45 -6.94
C TYR A 364 -3.64 -17.13 -7.72
N TYR A 365 -2.79 -17.01 -8.76
CA TYR A 365 -2.62 -15.75 -9.50
C TYR A 365 -3.76 -15.41 -10.44
N VAL A 366 -4.66 -16.34 -10.76
CA VAL A 366 -5.93 -16.01 -11.42
C VAL A 366 -6.69 -14.94 -10.62
N GLY A 367 -6.62 -15.00 -9.29
CA GLY A 367 -7.26 -14.03 -8.40
C GLY A 367 -6.81 -12.58 -8.63
N TYR A 368 -5.54 -12.36 -9.01
CA TYR A 368 -5.00 -11.02 -9.21
C TYR A 368 -5.60 -10.30 -10.42
N VAL A 369 -6.08 -11.02 -11.43
CA VAL A 369 -6.79 -10.43 -12.57
C VAL A 369 -8.08 -9.74 -12.09
N PHE A 370 -8.83 -10.39 -11.20
CA PHE A 370 -10.04 -9.83 -10.61
C PHE A 370 -9.72 -8.77 -9.55
N LEU A 371 -8.67 -9.00 -8.74
CA LEU A 371 -8.21 -8.06 -7.72
C LEU A 371 -7.92 -6.68 -8.32
N GLY A 372 -7.21 -6.61 -9.45
CA GLY A 372 -6.86 -5.33 -10.08
C GLY A 372 -8.07 -4.46 -10.39
N MET A 373 -9.12 -5.06 -10.93
CA MET A 373 -10.37 -4.37 -11.23
C MET A 373 -11.14 -3.98 -9.97
N THR A 374 -11.18 -4.86 -8.97
CA THR A 374 -11.87 -4.62 -7.69
C THR A 374 -11.19 -3.51 -6.90
N LEU A 375 -9.86 -3.55 -6.81
CA LEU A 375 -9.05 -2.53 -6.15
C LEU A 375 -9.21 -1.16 -6.81
N LEU A 376 -9.23 -1.12 -8.14
CA LEU A 376 -9.48 0.11 -8.88
C LEU A 376 -10.87 0.68 -8.58
N CYS A 377 -11.92 -0.15 -8.54
CA CYS A 377 -13.26 0.30 -8.17
C CYS A 377 -13.28 0.88 -6.75
N ALA A 378 -12.62 0.23 -5.78
CA ALA A 378 -12.55 0.71 -4.41
C ALA A 378 -11.89 2.09 -4.32
N VAL A 379 -10.69 2.25 -4.90
CA VAL A 379 -9.94 3.52 -4.92
C VAL A 379 -10.70 4.61 -5.71
N PHE A 380 -11.30 4.25 -6.84
CA PHE A 380 -12.09 5.19 -7.64
C PHE A 380 -13.28 5.74 -6.86
N PHE A 381 -14.10 4.89 -6.23
CA PHE A 381 -15.25 5.35 -5.44
C PHE A 381 -14.83 6.19 -4.22
N GLN A 382 -13.71 5.86 -3.58
CA GLN A 382 -13.12 6.71 -2.55
C GLN A 382 -12.75 8.09 -3.12
N SER A 383 -12.12 8.15 -4.28
CA SER A 383 -11.64 9.37 -4.92
C SER A 383 -12.78 10.34 -5.24
N ILE A 384 -13.97 9.83 -5.58
CA ILE A 384 -15.18 10.62 -5.86
C ILE A 384 -16.11 10.76 -4.65
N GLN A 385 -15.57 10.60 -3.43
CA GLN A 385 -16.27 10.79 -2.15
C GLN A 385 -17.44 9.80 -1.93
N ARG A 386 -17.36 8.59 -2.50
CA ARG A 386 -18.30 7.48 -2.30
C ARG A 386 -17.70 6.45 -1.33
N THR A 387 -17.31 6.89 -0.15
CA THR A 387 -16.56 6.09 0.84
C THR A 387 -17.29 4.80 1.24
N LYS A 388 -18.64 4.83 1.37
CA LYS A 388 -19.42 3.62 1.70
C LYS A 388 -19.30 2.55 0.61
N SER A 389 -19.40 2.94 -0.66
CA SER A 389 -19.25 2.04 -1.80
C SER A 389 -17.83 1.49 -1.88
N SER A 390 -16.82 2.34 -1.67
CA SER A 390 -15.43 1.92 -1.54
C SER A 390 -15.24 0.90 -0.41
N PHE A 391 -15.77 1.16 0.79
CA PHE A 391 -15.62 0.29 1.94
C PHE A 391 -16.24 -1.11 1.72
N ILE A 392 -17.44 -1.19 1.13
CA ILE A 392 -18.08 -2.47 0.80
C ILE A 392 -17.20 -3.28 -0.15
N ILE A 393 -16.69 -2.64 -1.21
CA ILE A 393 -15.81 -3.29 -2.18
C ILE A 393 -14.52 -3.75 -1.49
N THR A 394 -13.89 -2.88 -0.70
CA THR A 394 -12.65 -3.18 0.03
C THR A 394 -12.82 -4.37 0.95
N LEU A 395 -13.86 -4.36 1.80
CA LEU A 395 -14.10 -5.46 2.74
C LEU A 395 -14.35 -6.79 2.01
N SER A 396 -15.06 -6.75 0.87
CA SER A 396 -15.34 -7.97 0.10
C SER A 396 -14.07 -8.63 -0.48
N HIS A 397 -13.11 -7.84 -0.99
CA HIS A 397 -11.90 -8.40 -1.61
C HIS A 397 -10.79 -8.73 -0.60
N THR A 398 -10.85 -8.17 0.60
CA THR A 398 -9.85 -8.45 1.65
C THR A 398 -10.23 -9.67 2.48
N LEU A 399 -11.10 -9.53 3.47
CA LEU A 399 -11.46 -10.60 4.39
C LEU A 399 -12.83 -11.23 4.11
N GLY A 400 -13.76 -10.47 3.51
CA GLY A 400 -15.17 -10.84 3.51
C GLY A 400 -15.47 -12.25 3.00
N PHE A 401 -14.95 -12.62 1.85
CA PHE A 401 -15.13 -13.96 1.31
C PHE A 401 -14.07 -14.96 1.79
N ILE A 402 -12.85 -14.52 2.10
CA ILE A 402 -11.76 -15.40 2.50
C ILE A 402 -12.07 -16.09 3.82
N VAL A 403 -12.56 -15.34 4.83
CA VAL A 403 -12.90 -15.89 6.16
C VAL A 403 -13.96 -17.01 6.07
N ILE A 404 -14.86 -16.89 5.09
CA ILE A 404 -15.93 -17.88 4.90
C ILE A 404 -15.46 -19.06 4.04
N LEU A 405 -14.81 -18.76 2.91
CA LEU A 405 -14.45 -19.78 1.92
C LEU A 405 -13.27 -20.63 2.34
N LEU A 406 -12.26 -20.04 3.01
CA LEU A 406 -11.04 -20.75 3.35
C LEU A 406 -11.29 -21.97 4.25
N PRO A 407 -12.02 -21.89 5.38
CA PRO A 407 -12.30 -23.07 6.19
C PRO A 407 -13.18 -24.09 5.46
N ILE A 408 -14.14 -23.65 4.64
CA ILE A 408 -15.03 -24.56 3.90
C ILE A 408 -14.24 -25.31 2.83
N LEU A 409 -13.53 -24.60 1.96
CA LEU A 409 -12.84 -25.23 0.85
C LEU A 409 -11.63 -26.07 1.31
N SER A 410 -10.92 -25.64 2.35
CA SER A 410 -9.82 -26.43 2.93
C SER A 410 -10.32 -27.72 3.55
N HIS A 411 -11.50 -27.71 4.20
CA HIS A 411 -12.10 -28.92 4.77
C HIS A 411 -12.49 -29.94 3.69
N PHE A 412 -13.17 -29.50 2.60
CA PHE A 412 -13.70 -30.43 1.59
C PHE A 412 -12.66 -30.83 0.54
N TYR A 413 -11.70 -29.96 0.19
CA TYR A 413 -10.76 -30.17 -0.92
C TYR A 413 -9.28 -30.16 -0.49
N GLY A 414 -9.02 -30.13 0.82
CA GLY A 414 -7.66 -30.10 1.36
C GLY A 414 -6.86 -28.91 0.83
N ILE A 415 -5.58 -29.13 0.53
CA ILE A 415 -4.66 -28.07 0.07
C ILE A 415 -5.09 -27.45 -1.26
N ASN A 416 -5.72 -28.20 -2.16
CA ASN A 416 -6.27 -27.65 -3.40
C ASN A 416 -7.39 -26.64 -3.11
N GLY A 417 -8.22 -26.88 -2.08
CA GLY A 417 -9.23 -25.96 -1.60
C GLY A 417 -8.62 -24.65 -1.08
N VAL A 418 -7.46 -24.73 -0.41
CA VAL A 418 -6.75 -23.52 0.04
C VAL A 418 -6.30 -22.67 -1.15
N TRP A 419 -5.68 -23.28 -2.18
CA TRP A 419 -5.22 -22.54 -3.35
C TRP A 419 -6.35 -21.90 -4.16
N VAL A 420 -7.48 -22.58 -4.30
CA VAL A 420 -8.64 -22.09 -5.06
C VAL A 420 -9.43 -21.04 -4.29
N THR A 421 -9.28 -20.97 -2.98
CA THR A 421 -9.99 -19.98 -2.14
C THR A 421 -9.74 -18.54 -2.62
N TYR A 422 -8.49 -18.17 -2.88
CA TYR A 422 -8.15 -16.80 -3.25
C TYR A 422 -8.79 -16.36 -4.58
N PRO A 423 -8.64 -17.09 -5.70
CA PRO A 423 -9.28 -16.69 -6.96
C PRO A 423 -10.81 -16.67 -6.89
N ILE A 424 -11.45 -17.60 -6.17
CA ILE A 424 -12.91 -17.57 -5.99
C ILE A 424 -13.31 -16.34 -5.17
N ALA A 425 -12.63 -16.06 -4.06
CA ALA A 425 -12.91 -14.88 -3.23
C ALA A 425 -12.77 -13.58 -4.02
N GLN A 426 -11.71 -13.44 -4.84
CA GLN A 426 -11.49 -12.26 -5.67
C GLN A 426 -12.52 -12.15 -6.81
N PHE A 427 -12.94 -13.26 -7.40
CA PHE A 427 -14.02 -13.27 -8.38
C PHE A 427 -15.36 -12.81 -7.77
N LEU A 428 -15.74 -13.35 -6.60
CA LEU A 428 -16.96 -12.93 -5.91
C LEU A 428 -16.89 -11.46 -5.48
N ALA A 429 -15.74 -11.00 -5.01
CA ALA A 429 -15.53 -9.59 -4.69
C ALA A 429 -15.66 -8.69 -5.94
N PHE A 430 -15.19 -9.16 -7.09
CA PHE A 430 -15.38 -8.46 -8.35
C PHE A 430 -16.87 -8.37 -8.73
N LEU A 431 -17.66 -9.42 -8.52
CA LEU A 431 -19.12 -9.37 -8.72
C LEU A 431 -19.79 -8.34 -7.79
N ILE A 432 -19.35 -8.24 -6.53
CA ILE A 432 -19.78 -7.19 -5.60
C ILE A 432 -19.40 -5.80 -6.14
N ALA A 433 -18.17 -5.65 -6.64
CA ALA A 433 -17.72 -4.37 -7.22
C ALA A 433 -18.55 -3.97 -8.43
N LEU A 434 -18.93 -4.92 -9.31
CA LEU A 434 -19.85 -4.69 -10.41
C LEU A 434 -21.25 -4.28 -9.94
N GLY A 435 -21.80 -4.98 -8.94
CA GLY A 435 -23.10 -4.67 -8.35
C GLY A 435 -23.14 -3.26 -7.73
N VAL A 436 -22.11 -2.91 -6.96
CA VAL A 436 -21.95 -1.57 -6.37
C VAL A 436 -21.80 -0.50 -7.47
N THR A 437 -21.01 -0.79 -8.50
CA THR A 437 -20.84 0.11 -9.65
C THR A 437 -22.17 0.35 -10.37
N TYR A 438 -22.92 -0.71 -10.64
CA TYR A 438 -24.24 -0.61 -11.25
C TYR A 438 -25.22 0.22 -10.41
N TYR A 439 -25.23 0.00 -9.08
CA TYR A 439 -26.05 0.78 -8.16
C TYR A 439 -25.67 2.27 -8.16
N GLU A 440 -24.37 2.62 -8.16
CA GLU A 440 -23.92 4.00 -8.22
C GLU A 440 -24.22 4.64 -9.58
N ILE A 441 -24.17 3.87 -10.68
CA ILE A 441 -24.59 4.34 -12.01
C ILE A 441 -26.10 4.67 -12.02
N LYS A 442 -26.94 3.79 -11.49
CA LYS A 442 -28.39 4.06 -11.32
C LYS A 442 -28.67 5.30 -10.47
N LYS A 443 -27.81 5.60 -9.50
CA LYS A 443 -27.87 6.83 -8.70
C LYS A 443 -27.33 8.07 -9.41
N GLY A 444 -26.94 7.93 -10.68
CA GLY A 444 -26.47 9.04 -11.49
C GLY A 444 -25.06 9.51 -11.18
N VAL A 445 -24.15 8.61 -10.77
CA VAL A 445 -22.75 8.97 -10.42
C VAL A 445 -22.01 9.63 -11.59
N PHE A 446 -22.38 9.30 -12.85
CA PHE A 446 -21.79 9.87 -14.07
C PHE A 446 -22.69 10.89 -14.77
N THR A 447 -23.91 11.15 -14.27
CA THR A 447 -24.89 12.03 -14.94
C THR A 447 -25.34 13.18 -14.04
N THR A 448 -25.36 12.99 -12.73
CA THR A 448 -25.87 13.98 -11.78
C THR A 448 -24.81 14.34 -10.75
N TYR A 449 -24.27 15.55 -10.83
CA TYR A 449 -23.37 16.04 -9.80
C TYR A 449 -24.14 16.32 -8.51
N LYS A 450 -23.77 15.58 -7.44
CA LYS A 450 -24.26 15.89 -6.10
C LYS A 450 -23.14 16.59 -5.33
N GLU A 451 -23.37 17.89 -5.07
CA GLU A 451 -22.42 18.63 -4.25
C GLU A 451 -22.38 17.98 -2.86
N LYS A 452 -21.30 17.32 -2.56
CA LYS A 452 -20.98 16.88 -1.21
C LYS A 452 -20.04 17.90 -0.61
N ASN A 453 -20.41 18.44 0.53
CA ASN A 453 -19.46 19.14 1.37
C ASN A 453 -18.76 18.06 2.21
N PRO A 454 -17.58 17.55 1.81
CA PRO A 454 -16.90 16.48 2.54
C PRO A 454 -16.47 16.94 3.94
N ILE A 455 -16.49 18.26 4.17
CA ILE A 455 -16.17 18.88 5.45
C ILE A 455 -17.37 19.74 5.82
N ALA A 456 -18.10 19.34 6.83
CA ALA A 456 -19.02 20.24 7.53
C ALA A 456 -18.19 21.27 8.29
N LEU A 457 -17.69 22.29 7.58
CA LEU A 457 -17.12 23.47 8.22
C LEU A 457 -18.29 24.18 8.90
N LYS A 458 -18.42 24.06 10.21
CA LYS A 458 -19.08 25.07 11.00
C LYS A 458 -18.24 26.33 10.78
N THR A 459 -18.80 27.29 10.06
CA THR A 459 -18.27 28.62 9.85
C THR A 459 -18.02 29.31 11.19
#